data_a9ddb10661773c5b2dc02039bc60bd5e
#
_entry.id   a9ddb10661773c5b2dc02039bc60bd5e
#
_cell.length_a   1.000
_cell.length_b   1.000
_cell.length_c   1.000
_cell.angle_alpha   90.00
_cell.angle_beta   90.00
_cell.angle_gamma   90.00
#
_symmetry.space_group_name_H-M   'P 1'
#
loop_
_entity.id
_entity.type
_entity.pdbx_description
1 polymer ?
#
loop_
_entity_poly.entity_id
_entity_poly.type
_entity_poly.pdbx_seq_one_letter_code
_entity_poly.pdbx_strand_id
1 'polypeptide(L)'
;MQKRIVFITVVVFYVIVLVPETVAQKAFSKVSASVMEAVYNEVKTPFKYGLVLVPDNDTKMVDSPSVFRNGEKWFMTYIVFDGTGYETWLAESNNLLDWKTTGKLMAFSDESDWDRTQKAGYIALQDTEWGGTYEWQPFQNQYWMSYLGGDSKGYEAGLLSVGIAFSATDPAIPHEWHRLEKPVLKSTDNDVRWWENKTIYKSTVIEDESKLTGHRFVMYYNAKGDSLQPDKGAERIGMAVSDDMVNWLRFGEEPVLNHHHGITGDAFIQKIDSVYVMFYFGAFWQNTKGAFDRFACSTDLVNWTDWNGENLVHPSEDFDSQYAHKPYVIKWNGVVYHFYCAVNNKNQRGIAVATSVDLGKSKIRFKE
;
A
#
# COMPACT_ATOMS: atom_id res chain seq x y z
N MET A 1 -67.17 24.85 -55.60
CA MET A 1 -66.00 25.28 -54.75
C MET A 1 -66.00 24.51 -53.45
N GLN A 2 -65.25 23.45 -53.37
CA GLN A 2 -65.06 22.61 -52.15
C GLN A 2 -63.83 23.13 -51.40
N LYS A 3 -64.03 23.62 -50.17
CA LYS A 3 -62.96 24.03 -49.26
C LYS A 3 -62.39 22.75 -48.61
N ARG A 4 -61.11 22.44 -48.85
CA ARG A 4 -60.38 21.43 -48.11
C ARG A 4 -59.87 22.05 -46.81
N ILE A 5 -60.26 21.43 -45.68
CA ILE A 5 -59.72 21.76 -44.35
C ILE A 5 -58.50 20.86 -44.13
N VAL A 6 -57.33 21.46 -43.95
CA VAL A 6 -56.07 20.76 -43.58
C VAL A 6 -55.96 20.76 -42.06
N PHE A 7 -55.99 19.57 -41.44
CA PHE A 7 -55.63 19.42 -40.02
C PHE A 7 -54.13 19.28 -39.87
N ILE A 8 -53.50 20.22 -39.14
CA ILE A 8 -52.10 20.12 -38.73
C ILE A 8 -52.09 19.47 -37.36
N THR A 9 -51.60 18.21 -37.27
CA THR A 9 -51.35 17.52 -36.00
C THR A 9 -50.00 17.97 -35.47
N VAL A 10 -49.97 18.71 -34.37
CA VAL A 10 -48.74 19.06 -33.65
C VAL A 10 -48.39 17.91 -32.69
N VAL A 11 -47.33 17.18 -32.98
CA VAL A 11 -46.75 16.16 -32.07
C VAL A 11 -45.77 16.87 -31.12
N VAL A 12 -46.17 16.96 -29.84
CA VAL A 12 -45.29 17.50 -28.78
C VAL A 12 -44.43 16.32 -28.25
N PHE A 13 -43.15 16.34 -28.53
CA PHE A 13 -42.20 15.44 -27.89
C PHE A 13 -41.85 15.96 -26.49
N TYR A 14 -42.27 15.24 -25.45
CA TYR A 14 -41.73 15.44 -24.12
C TYR A 14 -40.34 14.79 -24.03
N VAL A 15 -39.30 15.58 -23.96
CA VAL A 15 -37.94 15.10 -23.59
C VAL A 15 -37.93 14.98 -22.06
N ILE A 16 -38.04 13.78 -21.56
CA ILE A 16 -37.79 13.50 -20.14
C ILE A 16 -36.28 13.58 -19.95
N VAL A 17 -35.80 14.68 -19.41
CA VAL A 17 -34.41 14.82 -18.91
C VAL A 17 -34.38 14.05 -17.59
N LEU A 18 -33.83 12.81 -17.63
CA LEU A 18 -33.43 12.10 -16.41
C LEU A 18 -32.28 12.89 -15.81
N VAL A 19 -32.56 13.70 -14.79
CA VAL A 19 -31.53 14.26 -13.92
C VAL A 19 -30.97 13.07 -13.12
N PRO A 20 -29.66 12.77 -13.19
CA PRO A 20 -29.10 11.74 -12.34
C PRO A 20 -29.34 12.14 -10.88
N GLU A 21 -29.88 11.22 -10.08
CA GLU A 21 -29.96 11.41 -8.64
C GLU A 21 -28.54 11.68 -8.13
N THR A 22 -28.32 12.90 -7.64
CA THR A 22 -27.12 13.22 -6.90
C THR A 22 -27.12 12.31 -5.68
N VAL A 23 -26.18 11.36 -5.65
CA VAL A 23 -25.85 10.60 -4.44
C VAL A 23 -25.55 11.67 -3.38
N ALA A 24 -26.45 11.79 -2.43
CA ALA A 24 -26.28 12.73 -1.32
C ALA A 24 -24.95 12.39 -0.66
N GLN A 25 -23.98 13.28 -0.78
CA GLN A 25 -22.67 13.13 -0.18
C GLN A 25 -22.90 13.00 1.33
N LYS A 26 -22.77 11.77 1.85
CA LYS A 26 -22.92 11.50 3.28
C LYS A 26 -21.94 12.44 3.99
N ALA A 27 -22.45 13.25 4.92
CA ALA A 27 -21.62 14.18 5.66
C ALA A 27 -20.44 13.39 6.28
N PHE A 28 -19.22 13.82 5.97
CA PHE A 28 -17.99 13.25 6.49
C PHE A 28 -18.04 13.21 8.02
N SER A 29 -18.06 12.03 8.62
CA SER A 29 -17.94 11.87 10.06
C SER A 29 -16.51 11.45 10.40
N LYS A 30 -15.78 12.38 11.02
CA LYS A 30 -14.46 12.04 11.60
C LYS A 30 -14.62 10.92 12.61
N VAL A 31 -13.67 10.00 12.63
CA VAL A 31 -13.56 8.99 13.70
C VAL A 31 -13.32 9.73 15.02
N SER A 32 -14.06 9.36 16.07
CA SER A 32 -13.97 10.09 17.35
C SER A 32 -12.61 9.90 18.03
N ALA A 33 -12.19 10.89 18.82
CA ALA A 33 -10.94 10.83 19.56
C ALA A 33 -10.84 9.59 20.48
N SER A 34 -11.96 9.17 21.08
CA SER A 34 -11.99 7.98 21.93
C SER A 34 -11.75 6.68 21.15
N VAL A 35 -12.25 6.59 19.91
CA VAL A 35 -11.99 5.44 19.04
C VAL A 35 -10.53 5.46 18.57
N MET A 36 -9.99 6.65 18.20
CA MET A 36 -8.58 6.80 17.83
C MET A 36 -7.65 6.37 18.96
N GLU A 37 -7.94 6.74 20.20
CA GLU A 37 -7.19 6.35 21.40
C GLU A 37 -7.28 4.84 21.65
N ALA A 38 -8.47 4.24 21.49
CA ALA A 38 -8.68 2.80 21.63
C ALA A 38 -7.86 2.03 20.59
N VAL A 39 -7.85 2.48 19.31
CA VAL A 39 -7.03 1.90 18.25
C VAL A 39 -5.54 2.03 18.58
N TYR A 40 -5.07 3.21 19.00
CA TYR A 40 -3.66 3.40 19.41
C TYR A 40 -3.25 2.40 20.50
N ASN A 41 -4.06 2.26 21.55
CA ASN A 41 -3.77 1.34 22.63
C ASN A 41 -3.78 -0.14 22.21
N GLU A 42 -4.57 -0.48 21.21
CA GLU A 42 -4.63 -1.83 20.63
C GLU A 42 -3.41 -2.14 19.75
N VAL A 43 -2.94 -1.17 18.95
CA VAL A 43 -1.92 -1.43 17.92
C VAL A 43 -0.50 -1.06 18.31
N LYS A 44 -0.29 -0.35 19.43
CA LYS A 44 1.05 0.10 19.85
C LYS A 44 2.01 -1.05 20.14
N THR A 45 3.26 -0.88 19.74
CA THR A 45 4.32 -1.89 19.86
C THR A 45 5.57 -1.29 20.52
N PRO A 46 5.55 -1.11 21.85
CA PRO A 46 6.61 -0.41 22.58
C PRO A 46 7.94 -1.17 22.66
N PHE A 47 7.94 -2.48 22.31
CA PHE A 47 9.13 -3.31 22.43
C PHE A 47 9.75 -3.58 21.06
N LYS A 48 10.84 -2.93 20.71
CA LYS A 48 11.60 -3.25 19.50
C LYS A 48 12.37 -4.55 19.72
N TYR A 49 11.96 -5.62 19.04
CA TYR A 49 12.69 -6.87 19.02
C TYR A 49 13.99 -6.74 18.24
N GLY A 50 13.96 -6.06 17.09
CA GLY A 50 15.12 -5.77 16.26
C GLY A 50 15.02 -6.35 14.85
N LEU A 51 16.17 -6.46 14.17
CA LEU A 51 16.25 -6.97 12.81
C LEU A 51 15.83 -8.44 12.74
N VAL A 52 15.00 -8.79 11.77
CA VAL A 52 14.54 -10.15 11.50
C VAL A 52 14.97 -10.65 10.12
N LEU A 53 15.31 -9.74 9.21
CA LEU A 53 15.83 -10.08 7.89
C LEU A 53 16.77 -8.96 7.40
N VAL A 54 17.96 -9.37 6.96
CA VAL A 54 18.99 -8.47 6.42
C VAL A 54 19.49 -9.01 5.09
N PRO A 55 20.05 -8.17 4.21
CA PRO A 55 20.64 -8.64 2.98
C PRO A 55 21.84 -9.58 3.24
N ASP A 56 22.14 -10.42 2.26
CA ASP A 56 23.27 -11.35 2.30
C ASP A 56 24.65 -10.67 2.22
N ASN A 57 24.67 -9.41 1.75
CA ASN A 57 25.84 -8.55 1.73
C ASN A 57 25.45 -7.08 1.86
N ASP A 58 26.41 -6.19 2.09
CA ASP A 58 26.24 -4.76 2.34
C ASP A 58 25.96 -3.90 1.07
N THR A 59 26.10 -4.50 -0.11
CA THR A 59 25.78 -3.82 -1.38
C THR A 59 24.30 -3.88 -1.73
N LYS A 60 23.54 -4.71 -1.05
CA LYS A 60 22.09 -4.88 -1.22
C LYS A 60 21.31 -4.19 -0.11
N MET A 61 20.05 -3.86 -0.41
CA MET A 61 19.10 -3.35 0.55
C MET A 61 17.87 -4.24 0.57
N VAL A 62 17.31 -4.49 1.76
CA VAL A 62 16.07 -5.23 1.96
C VAL A 62 15.01 -4.27 2.50
N ASP A 63 13.81 -4.30 1.92
CA ASP A 63 12.80 -3.27 2.14
C ASP A 63 11.37 -3.82 2.03
N SER A 64 10.38 -3.05 2.45
CA SER A 64 8.93 -3.21 2.21
C SER A 64 8.41 -4.61 2.49
N PRO A 65 8.34 -5.06 3.76
CA PRO A 65 7.77 -6.35 4.12
C PRO A 65 6.26 -6.40 3.85
N SER A 66 5.76 -7.55 3.39
CA SER A 66 4.34 -7.91 3.38
C SER A 66 4.20 -9.34 3.86
N VAL A 67 3.49 -9.56 4.97
CA VAL A 67 3.45 -10.83 5.68
C VAL A 67 2.11 -11.53 5.49
N PHE A 68 2.11 -12.82 5.16
CA PHE A 68 0.90 -13.62 5.03
C PHE A 68 1.08 -15.01 5.67
N ARG A 69 -0.03 -15.67 5.90
CA ARG A 69 -0.08 -17.02 6.43
C ARG A 69 -0.51 -18.00 5.32
N ASN A 70 0.12 -19.18 5.30
CA ASN A 70 -0.32 -20.30 4.48
C ASN A 70 -0.19 -21.59 5.29
N GLY A 71 -1.33 -22.18 5.64
CA GLY A 71 -1.40 -23.30 6.58
C GLY A 71 -0.88 -22.90 7.97
N GLU A 72 0.11 -23.61 8.48
CA GLU A 72 0.70 -23.35 9.78
C GLU A 72 1.93 -22.42 9.75
N LYS A 73 2.39 -22.05 8.55
CA LYS A 73 3.59 -21.23 8.35
C LYS A 73 3.25 -19.80 7.99
N TRP A 74 4.19 -18.93 8.32
CA TRP A 74 4.22 -17.54 7.91
C TRP A 74 5.17 -17.35 6.73
N PHE A 75 4.78 -16.45 5.83
CA PHE A 75 5.58 -16.05 4.68
C PHE A 75 5.67 -14.53 4.62
N MET A 76 6.75 -14.04 4.04
CA MET A 76 6.96 -12.61 3.84
C MET A 76 7.41 -12.39 2.40
N THR A 77 6.65 -11.62 1.64
CA THR A 77 7.22 -11.00 0.44
C THR A 77 7.98 -9.76 0.86
N TYR A 78 9.11 -9.50 0.24
CA TYR A 78 9.94 -8.34 0.51
C TYR A 78 10.74 -7.95 -0.72
N ILE A 79 11.24 -6.73 -0.72
CA ILE A 79 11.95 -6.15 -1.84
C ILE A 79 13.44 -6.23 -1.60
N VAL A 80 14.19 -6.61 -2.63
CA VAL A 80 15.65 -6.52 -2.66
C VAL A 80 16.07 -5.53 -3.73
N PHE A 81 16.82 -4.51 -3.33
CA PHE A 81 17.57 -3.65 -4.24
C PHE A 81 19.03 -4.12 -4.28
N ASP A 82 19.54 -4.45 -5.47
CA ASP A 82 20.87 -5.01 -5.66
C ASP A 82 21.89 -4.02 -6.27
N GLY A 83 21.52 -2.73 -6.33
CA GLY A 83 22.29 -1.68 -7.02
C GLY A 83 21.82 -1.44 -8.45
N THR A 84 21.06 -2.37 -9.04
CA THR A 84 20.47 -2.25 -10.39
C THR A 84 19.01 -1.80 -10.33
N GLY A 85 18.19 -2.48 -9.53
CA GLY A 85 16.77 -2.25 -9.42
C GLY A 85 16.12 -3.12 -8.35
N TYR A 86 14.80 -3.24 -8.41
CA TYR A 86 14.02 -3.99 -7.43
C TYR A 86 13.61 -5.36 -7.94
N GLU A 87 13.75 -6.35 -7.08
CA GLU A 87 13.19 -7.68 -7.23
C GLU A 87 12.30 -8.01 -6.02
N THR A 88 11.27 -8.83 -6.22
CA THR A 88 10.43 -9.33 -5.14
C THR A 88 10.87 -10.72 -4.73
N TRP A 89 11.13 -10.90 -3.45
CA TRP A 89 11.61 -12.14 -2.85
C TRP A 89 10.60 -12.69 -1.84
N LEU A 90 10.76 -13.96 -1.48
CA LEU A 90 9.96 -14.68 -0.50
C LEU A 90 10.84 -15.23 0.62
N ALA A 91 10.36 -15.11 1.86
CA ALA A 91 10.91 -15.78 3.04
C ALA A 91 9.81 -16.53 3.79
N GLU A 92 10.20 -17.55 4.57
CA GLU A 92 9.32 -18.33 5.45
C GLU A 92 9.72 -18.21 6.91
N SER A 93 8.75 -18.37 7.82
CA SER A 93 8.95 -18.40 9.27
C SER A 93 7.91 -19.29 9.96
N ASN A 94 8.27 -19.86 11.11
CA ASN A 94 7.34 -20.59 11.98
C ASN A 94 6.84 -19.73 13.16
N ASN A 95 7.43 -18.56 13.41
CA ASN A 95 7.22 -17.79 14.64
C ASN A 95 7.19 -16.27 14.46
N LEU A 96 7.20 -15.76 13.20
CA LEU A 96 7.25 -14.34 12.86
C LEU A 96 8.55 -13.60 13.22
N LEU A 97 9.51 -14.26 13.83
CA LEU A 97 10.78 -13.65 14.30
C LEU A 97 12.00 -14.20 13.56
N ASP A 98 12.00 -15.50 13.26
CA ASP A 98 13.09 -16.19 12.57
C ASP A 98 12.70 -16.43 11.11
N TRP A 99 13.30 -15.71 10.19
CA TRP A 99 12.97 -15.73 8.77
C TRP A 99 14.08 -16.35 7.93
N LYS A 100 13.69 -17.15 6.95
CA LYS A 100 14.58 -17.78 5.98
C LYS A 100 14.10 -17.48 4.57
N THR A 101 14.94 -16.84 3.76
CA THR A 101 14.69 -16.63 2.33
C THR A 101 14.53 -17.96 1.60
N THR A 102 13.48 -18.07 0.79
CA THR A 102 13.15 -19.27 0.02
C THR A 102 13.39 -19.10 -1.49
N GLY A 103 13.22 -17.89 -2.03
CA GLY A 103 13.45 -17.61 -3.44
C GLY A 103 12.87 -16.29 -3.94
N LYS A 104 12.82 -16.13 -5.25
CA LYS A 104 12.27 -14.95 -5.92
C LYS A 104 10.84 -15.20 -6.43
N LEU A 105 10.02 -14.17 -6.42
CA LEU A 105 8.69 -14.13 -7.02
C LEU A 105 8.67 -13.30 -8.32
N MET A 106 9.43 -12.20 -8.34
CA MET A 106 9.61 -11.38 -9.55
C MET A 106 11.08 -10.98 -9.67
N ALA A 107 11.70 -11.32 -10.79
CA ALA A 107 13.08 -11.01 -11.13
C ALA A 107 13.14 -9.98 -12.27
N PHE A 108 14.34 -9.44 -12.53
CA PHE A 108 14.59 -8.62 -13.72
C PHE A 108 14.24 -9.38 -14.99
N SER A 109 13.82 -8.66 -16.02
CA SER A 109 13.52 -9.25 -17.31
C SER A 109 14.07 -8.38 -18.43
N ASP A 110 14.65 -9.00 -19.45
CA ASP A 110 15.13 -8.32 -20.64
C ASP A 110 14.02 -8.08 -21.67
N GLU A 111 12.91 -8.82 -21.54
CA GLU A 111 11.83 -8.85 -22.53
C GLU A 111 10.74 -7.82 -22.26
N SER A 112 10.63 -7.31 -21.04
CA SER A 112 9.61 -6.32 -20.67
C SER A 112 10.10 -4.91 -20.94
N ASP A 113 9.33 -4.14 -21.67
CA ASP A 113 9.70 -2.78 -22.05
C ASP A 113 9.55 -1.75 -20.93
N TRP A 114 8.59 -1.95 -20.01
CA TRP A 114 8.27 -0.90 -19.06
C TRP A 114 8.68 -1.19 -17.60
N ASP A 115 8.85 -2.45 -17.20
CA ASP A 115 9.14 -2.84 -15.81
C ASP A 115 10.41 -3.70 -15.64
N ARG A 116 11.29 -3.73 -16.65
CA ARG A 116 12.42 -4.68 -16.70
C ARG A 116 13.37 -4.65 -15.51
N THR A 117 13.52 -3.53 -14.82
CA THR A 117 14.48 -3.36 -13.73
C THR A 117 13.85 -3.04 -12.37
N GLN A 118 12.59 -2.66 -12.32
CA GLN A 118 11.89 -2.33 -11.08
C GLN A 118 10.67 -3.23 -10.95
N LYS A 119 10.69 -4.18 -10.01
CA LYS A 119 9.59 -5.09 -9.73
C LYS A 119 9.44 -5.28 -8.23
N ALA A 120 8.89 -4.25 -7.57
CA ALA A 120 8.62 -4.27 -6.14
C ALA A 120 7.16 -4.67 -5.89
N GLY A 121 6.91 -5.94 -5.55
CA GLY A 121 5.57 -6.52 -5.40
C GLY A 121 5.05 -6.51 -3.98
N TYR A 122 3.74 -6.33 -3.87
CA TYR A 122 3.00 -6.25 -2.61
C TYR A 122 1.77 -7.14 -2.69
N ILE A 123 1.44 -7.82 -1.59
CA ILE A 123 0.27 -8.69 -1.49
C ILE A 123 -1.00 -7.90 -1.79
N ALA A 124 -1.85 -8.43 -2.66
CA ALA A 124 -3.21 -7.96 -2.87
C ALA A 124 -4.21 -9.00 -2.34
N LEU A 125 -5.35 -8.52 -1.84
CA LEU A 125 -6.47 -9.35 -1.37
C LEU A 125 -6.11 -10.28 -0.20
N GLN A 126 -5.46 -9.76 0.81
CA GLN A 126 -5.26 -10.47 2.07
C GLN A 126 -6.50 -10.32 2.96
N ASP A 127 -6.73 -11.31 3.85
CA ASP A 127 -7.66 -11.13 4.96
C ASP A 127 -7.26 -9.92 5.81
N THR A 128 -8.11 -8.90 5.84
CA THR A 128 -7.86 -7.62 6.52
C THR A 128 -8.38 -7.57 7.96
N GLU A 129 -9.08 -8.61 8.44
CA GLU A 129 -9.61 -8.62 9.80
C GLU A 129 -8.49 -8.69 10.85
N TRP A 130 -8.53 -7.82 11.83
CA TRP A 130 -7.54 -7.74 12.90
C TRP A 130 -7.52 -9.00 13.77
N GLY A 131 -6.37 -9.69 13.77
CA GLY A 131 -6.27 -11.00 14.43
C GLY A 131 -6.94 -12.13 13.64
N GLY A 132 -7.27 -11.90 12.38
CA GLY A 132 -7.83 -12.86 11.44
C GLY A 132 -6.83 -13.90 10.94
N THR A 133 -7.10 -14.47 9.77
CA THR A 133 -6.28 -15.55 9.22
C THR A 133 -4.97 -15.06 8.61
N TYR A 134 -4.95 -13.84 8.08
CA TYR A 134 -3.86 -13.27 7.28
C TYR A 134 -3.50 -14.11 6.05
N GLU A 135 -4.42 -14.94 5.59
CA GLU A 135 -4.23 -15.71 4.39
C GLU A 135 -4.33 -14.82 3.15
N TRP A 136 -3.52 -15.13 2.15
CA TRP A 136 -3.60 -14.48 0.85
C TRP A 136 -4.81 -15.03 0.10
N GLN A 137 -5.81 -14.19 -0.16
CA GLN A 137 -7.10 -14.61 -0.72
C GLN A 137 -7.05 -14.64 -2.25
N PRO A 138 -7.46 -15.77 -2.88
CA PRO A 138 -7.54 -15.82 -4.33
C PRO A 138 -8.81 -15.12 -4.84
N PHE A 139 -8.71 -14.48 -6.00
CA PHE A 139 -9.83 -14.02 -6.79
C PHE A 139 -9.77 -14.64 -8.18
N GLN A 140 -10.88 -15.20 -8.68
CA GLN A 140 -10.96 -15.95 -9.94
C GLN A 140 -9.92 -17.08 -10.05
N ASN A 141 -9.70 -17.81 -8.95
CA ASN A 141 -8.72 -18.89 -8.82
C ASN A 141 -7.27 -18.44 -9.06
N GLN A 142 -6.95 -17.17 -8.81
CA GLN A 142 -5.62 -16.63 -8.90
C GLN A 142 -5.29 -15.79 -7.67
N TYR A 143 -4.04 -15.78 -7.25
CA TYR A 143 -3.45 -14.85 -6.31
C TYR A 143 -2.96 -13.62 -7.05
N TRP A 144 -3.04 -12.46 -6.43
CA TRP A 144 -2.77 -11.18 -7.05
C TRP A 144 -1.74 -10.37 -6.28
N MET A 145 -0.87 -9.68 -6.98
CA MET A 145 0.03 -8.65 -6.47
C MET A 145 -0.21 -7.34 -7.21
N SER A 146 -0.15 -6.24 -6.49
CA SER A 146 0.22 -4.97 -7.09
C SER A 146 1.73 -4.79 -6.99
N TYR A 147 2.36 -4.10 -7.93
CA TYR A 147 3.79 -3.84 -7.86
C TYR A 147 4.18 -2.49 -8.44
N LEU A 148 5.22 -1.91 -7.88
CA LEU A 148 5.93 -0.79 -8.48
C LEU A 148 6.79 -1.33 -9.61
N GLY A 149 6.59 -0.81 -10.82
CA GLY A 149 7.34 -1.18 -12.01
C GLY A 149 8.06 0.00 -12.63
N GLY A 150 9.18 -0.27 -13.31
CA GLY A 150 9.96 0.72 -14.06
C GLY A 150 11.11 0.07 -14.82
N ASP A 151 11.62 0.78 -15.83
CA ASP A 151 12.66 0.29 -16.75
C ASP A 151 14.06 0.83 -16.44
N SER A 152 14.16 1.82 -15.58
CA SER A 152 15.40 2.54 -15.33
C SER A 152 16.20 1.92 -14.18
N LYS A 153 17.52 1.84 -14.35
CA LYS A 153 18.43 1.36 -13.34
C LYS A 153 18.64 2.40 -12.23
N GLY A 154 18.66 1.95 -10.99
CA GLY A 154 18.89 2.76 -9.80
C GLY A 154 17.76 2.66 -8.79
N TYR A 155 17.97 3.23 -7.61
CA TYR A 155 16.98 3.25 -6.53
C TYR A 155 15.84 4.19 -6.90
N GLU A 156 14.62 3.64 -7.07
CA GLU A 156 13.41 4.37 -7.47
C GLU A 156 13.65 5.30 -8.68
N ALA A 157 14.45 4.81 -9.64
CA ALA A 157 14.88 5.61 -10.77
C ALA A 157 13.90 5.60 -11.94
N GLY A 158 13.85 6.71 -12.68
CA GLY A 158 13.04 6.85 -13.89
C GLY A 158 11.55 7.05 -13.61
N LEU A 159 10.75 6.72 -14.61
CA LEU A 159 9.29 6.76 -14.53
C LEU A 159 8.80 5.48 -13.86
N LEU A 160 8.23 5.61 -12.68
CA LEU A 160 7.63 4.51 -11.95
C LEU A 160 6.12 4.50 -12.12
N SER A 161 5.56 3.30 -12.17
CA SER A 161 4.14 3.05 -12.43
C SER A 161 3.65 1.86 -11.61
N VAL A 162 2.33 1.73 -11.44
CA VAL A 162 1.74 0.56 -10.78
C VAL A 162 1.40 -0.50 -11.83
N GLY A 163 1.90 -1.72 -11.61
CA GLY A 163 1.53 -2.91 -12.35
C GLY A 163 0.72 -3.90 -11.50
N ILE A 164 0.14 -4.88 -12.17
CA ILE A 164 -0.56 -6.01 -11.54
C ILE A 164 0.09 -7.30 -12.02
N ALA A 165 0.37 -8.19 -11.07
CA ALA A 165 0.84 -9.54 -11.31
C ALA A 165 -0.13 -10.57 -10.70
N PHE A 166 -0.17 -11.78 -11.27
CA PHE A 166 -1.08 -12.82 -10.82
C PHE A 166 -0.50 -14.23 -11.06
N SER A 167 -0.97 -15.18 -10.28
CA SER A 167 -0.59 -16.59 -10.40
C SER A 167 -1.67 -17.53 -9.87
N ALA A 168 -1.86 -18.67 -10.52
CA ALA A 168 -2.67 -19.78 -10.00
C ALA A 168 -1.87 -20.74 -9.11
N THR A 169 -0.54 -20.57 -9.02
CA THR A 169 0.34 -21.38 -8.18
C THR A 169 0.28 -20.88 -6.74
N ASP A 170 0.42 -21.78 -5.78
CA ASP A 170 0.50 -21.46 -4.35
C ASP A 170 1.55 -20.35 -4.09
N PRO A 171 1.17 -19.21 -3.52
CA PRO A 171 2.07 -18.07 -3.31
C PRO A 171 3.20 -18.36 -2.29
N ALA A 172 3.09 -19.45 -1.52
CA ALA A 172 4.15 -19.92 -0.61
C ALA A 172 5.31 -20.62 -1.34
N ILE A 173 5.17 -20.88 -2.64
CA ILE A 173 6.19 -21.53 -3.46
C ILE A 173 6.86 -20.47 -4.33
N PRO A 174 8.19 -20.30 -4.28
CA PRO A 174 8.90 -19.40 -5.18
C PRO A 174 8.71 -19.80 -6.64
N HIS A 175 8.15 -18.91 -7.43
CA HIS A 175 7.97 -19.06 -8.88
C HIS A 175 7.81 -17.67 -9.50
N GLU A 176 7.96 -17.59 -10.82
CA GLU A 176 7.73 -16.34 -11.54
C GLU A 176 6.23 -16.09 -11.72
N TRP A 177 5.81 -14.85 -11.44
CA TRP A 177 4.43 -14.41 -11.56
C TRP A 177 4.16 -13.84 -12.96
N HIS A 178 2.98 -14.12 -13.48
CA HIS A 178 2.48 -13.46 -14.69
C HIS A 178 2.20 -11.98 -14.38
N ARG A 179 2.50 -11.12 -15.33
CA ARG A 179 2.28 -9.66 -15.21
C ARG A 179 1.39 -9.18 -16.34
N LEU A 180 0.56 -8.17 -16.08
CA LEU A 180 -0.14 -7.48 -17.15
C LEU A 180 0.89 -6.78 -18.05
N GLU A 181 0.65 -6.80 -19.36
CA GLU A 181 1.56 -6.20 -20.37
C GLU A 181 1.79 -4.71 -20.18
N LYS A 182 0.85 -4.01 -19.54
CA LYS A 182 0.90 -2.56 -19.33
C LYS A 182 0.65 -2.23 -17.86
N PRO A 183 1.23 -1.13 -17.37
CA PRO A 183 0.89 -0.62 -16.05
C PRO A 183 -0.59 -0.20 -15.99
N VAL A 184 -1.19 -0.34 -14.83
CA VAL A 184 -2.60 0.01 -14.59
C VAL A 184 -2.78 1.46 -14.16
N LEU A 185 -1.74 2.09 -13.58
CA LEU A 185 -1.70 3.51 -13.24
C LEU A 185 -0.33 4.09 -13.59
N LYS A 186 -0.31 5.21 -14.31
CA LYS A 186 0.90 5.97 -14.67
C LYS A 186 0.71 7.44 -14.36
N SER A 187 1.78 8.12 -13.98
CA SER A 187 1.77 9.58 -13.81
C SER A 187 1.59 10.36 -15.13
N THR A 188 1.55 9.67 -16.27
CA THR A 188 1.36 10.22 -17.62
C THR A 188 0.00 9.88 -18.23
N ASP A 189 -0.92 9.29 -17.48
CA ASP A 189 -2.28 9.04 -17.95
C ASP A 189 -3.05 10.34 -18.16
N ASN A 190 -4.09 10.31 -18.99
CA ASN A 190 -4.86 11.50 -19.32
C ASN A 190 -5.71 12.02 -18.15
N ASP A 191 -6.06 11.16 -17.19
CA ASP A 191 -6.87 11.42 -16.01
C ASP A 191 -6.06 11.66 -14.73
N VAL A 192 -4.74 11.85 -14.87
CA VAL A 192 -3.83 12.09 -13.74
C VAL A 192 -4.17 13.41 -13.03
N ARG A 193 -4.13 13.38 -11.67
CA ARG A 193 -4.36 14.57 -10.85
C ARG A 193 -3.08 15.39 -10.69
N TRP A 194 -3.22 16.65 -10.34
CA TRP A 194 -2.11 17.59 -10.15
C TRP A 194 -1.04 17.10 -9.16
N TRP A 195 -1.44 16.28 -8.18
CA TRP A 195 -0.58 15.82 -7.10
C TRP A 195 0.12 14.46 -7.39
N GLU A 196 -0.18 13.81 -8.53
CA GLU A 196 0.35 12.49 -8.90
C GLU A 196 1.02 12.47 -10.30
N ASN A 197 1.20 13.63 -10.92
CA ASN A 197 1.64 13.77 -12.31
C ASN A 197 3.16 13.67 -12.50
N LYS A 198 3.94 13.32 -11.45
CA LYS A 198 5.39 13.14 -11.56
C LYS A 198 5.79 11.68 -11.47
N THR A 199 5.30 10.95 -10.47
CA THR A 199 5.62 9.54 -10.27
C THR A 199 4.60 8.90 -9.33
N ILE A 200 4.40 7.59 -9.48
CA ILE A 200 3.57 6.75 -8.63
C ILE A 200 4.47 5.65 -8.07
N TYR A 201 4.34 5.35 -6.78
CA TYR A 201 5.17 4.39 -6.07
C TYR A 201 4.38 3.16 -5.62
N LYS A 202 4.64 2.69 -4.40
CA LYS A 202 4.02 1.54 -3.77
C LYS A 202 2.50 1.65 -3.77
N SER A 203 1.85 0.49 -3.94
CA SER A 203 0.40 0.33 -3.84
C SER A 203 0.04 -0.82 -2.90
N THR A 204 -1.15 -0.74 -2.32
CA THR A 204 -1.79 -1.78 -1.51
C THR A 204 -3.21 -1.96 -2.01
N VAL A 205 -3.65 -3.21 -2.17
CA VAL A 205 -4.99 -3.54 -2.68
C VAL A 205 -5.74 -4.36 -1.64
N ILE A 206 -6.97 -3.94 -1.35
CA ILE A 206 -7.90 -4.67 -0.48
C ILE A 206 -9.20 -4.97 -1.22
N GLU A 207 -9.95 -5.97 -0.76
CA GLU A 207 -11.33 -6.19 -1.16
C GLU A 207 -12.28 -5.35 -0.27
N ASP A 208 -13.18 -4.60 -0.89
CA ASP A 208 -14.29 -3.90 -0.25
C ASP A 208 -15.57 -4.76 -0.40
N GLU A 209 -15.68 -5.80 0.40
CA GLU A 209 -16.82 -6.73 0.38
C GLU A 209 -18.16 -6.00 0.56
N SER A 210 -18.18 -4.94 1.35
CA SER A 210 -19.37 -4.14 1.64
C SER A 210 -19.68 -3.12 0.53
N LYS A 211 -18.77 -2.98 -0.44
CA LYS A 211 -18.86 -1.98 -1.53
C LYS A 211 -19.12 -0.56 -1.02
N LEU A 212 -18.44 -0.16 0.05
CA LEU A 212 -18.53 1.18 0.63
C LEU A 212 -18.14 2.25 -0.40
N THR A 213 -17.20 1.90 -1.29
CA THR A 213 -16.74 2.76 -2.39
C THR A 213 -17.59 2.63 -3.65
N GLY A 214 -18.54 1.70 -3.70
CA GLY A 214 -19.30 1.33 -4.89
C GLY A 214 -18.63 0.29 -5.77
N HIS A 215 -17.38 -0.09 -5.46
CA HIS A 215 -16.56 -1.06 -6.21
C HIS A 215 -16.11 -2.20 -5.30
N ARG A 216 -15.64 -3.30 -5.92
CA ARG A 216 -15.19 -4.48 -5.19
C ARG A 216 -13.77 -4.32 -4.61
N PHE A 217 -12.88 -3.68 -5.34
CA PHE A 217 -11.47 -3.56 -4.97
C PHE A 217 -11.07 -2.11 -4.81
N VAL A 218 -10.26 -1.85 -3.81
CA VAL A 218 -9.69 -0.54 -3.49
C VAL A 218 -8.18 -0.66 -3.47
N MET A 219 -7.51 0.22 -4.19
CA MET A 219 -6.06 0.40 -4.19
C MET A 219 -5.72 1.73 -3.54
N TYR A 220 -4.82 1.71 -2.57
CA TYR A 220 -4.13 2.91 -2.10
C TYR A 220 -2.73 2.93 -2.68
N TYR A 221 -2.28 4.07 -3.18
CA TYR A 221 -0.96 4.19 -3.80
C TYR A 221 -0.27 5.48 -3.42
N ASN A 222 1.06 5.44 -3.33
CA ASN A 222 1.86 6.64 -3.11
C ASN A 222 2.04 7.38 -4.42
N ALA A 223 1.96 8.70 -4.36
CA ALA A 223 2.23 9.52 -5.53
C ALA A 223 2.85 10.87 -5.18
N LYS A 224 3.54 11.45 -6.16
CA LYS A 224 4.19 12.74 -6.09
C LYS A 224 3.87 13.57 -7.32
N GLY A 225 3.46 14.81 -7.08
CA GLY A 225 3.23 15.78 -8.14
C GLY A 225 4.48 16.63 -8.43
N ASP A 226 4.46 17.27 -9.59
CA ASP A 226 5.44 18.30 -10.00
C ASP A 226 5.01 19.70 -9.57
N SER A 227 3.89 19.82 -8.87
CA SER A 227 3.33 21.08 -8.41
C SER A 227 4.39 22.01 -7.79
N LEU A 228 4.29 23.27 -8.10
CA LEU A 228 5.19 24.30 -7.56
C LEU A 228 4.71 24.89 -6.23
N GLN A 229 3.44 24.62 -5.80
CA GLN A 229 2.77 25.31 -4.69
C GLN A 229 1.85 24.41 -3.87
N PRO A 230 1.74 24.67 -2.58
CA PRO A 230 2.78 25.11 -1.62
C PRO A 230 3.67 23.93 -1.19
N ASP A 231 3.28 22.74 -1.59
CA ASP A 231 3.75 21.43 -1.16
C ASP A 231 4.53 20.69 -2.27
N LYS A 232 5.34 21.45 -2.99
CA LYS A 232 6.25 20.92 -4.02
C LYS A 232 7.05 19.74 -3.49
N GLY A 233 6.96 18.62 -4.19
CA GLY A 233 7.72 17.42 -3.88
C GLY A 233 7.16 16.59 -2.72
N ALA A 234 6.03 16.97 -2.12
CA ALA A 234 5.35 16.14 -1.14
C ALA A 234 4.82 14.85 -1.78
N GLU A 235 4.97 13.75 -1.07
CA GLU A 235 4.35 12.47 -1.41
C GLU A 235 3.08 12.26 -0.60
N ARG A 236 2.06 11.67 -1.25
CA ARG A 236 0.71 11.54 -0.75
C ARG A 236 0.16 10.16 -1.05
N ILE A 237 -0.90 9.79 -0.36
CA ILE A 237 -1.64 8.56 -0.63
C ILE A 237 -2.88 8.90 -1.45
N GLY A 238 -2.95 8.33 -2.64
CA GLY A 238 -4.11 8.35 -3.53
C GLY A 238 -4.91 7.06 -3.48
N MET A 239 -6.02 7.05 -4.21
CA MET A 239 -6.93 5.92 -4.26
C MET A 239 -7.38 5.63 -5.69
N ALA A 240 -7.50 4.35 -6.01
CA ALA A 240 -8.12 3.85 -7.23
C ALA A 240 -9.03 2.66 -6.90
N VAL A 241 -9.99 2.39 -7.77
CA VAL A 241 -10.98 1.31 -7.58
C VAL A 241 -11.08 0.42 -8.80
N SER A 242 -11.51 -0.83 -8.59
CA SER A 242 -11.71 -1.81 -9.64
C SER A 242 -12.80 -2.82 -9.25
N ASP A 243 -13.37 -3.50 -10.24
CA ASP A 243 -14.25 -4.65 -10.02
C ASP A 243 -13.67 -5.97 -10.55
N ASP A 244 -12.48 -5.93 -11.20
CA ASP A 244 -11.88 -7.09 -11.87
C ASP A 244 -10.37 -7.26 -11.67
N MET A 245 -9.71 -6.40 -10.87
CA MET A 245 -8.25 -6.36 -10.64
C MET A 245 -7.40 -5.95 -11.86
N VAL A 246 -8.00 -5.76 -13.02
CA VAL A 246 -7.31 -5.45 -14.28
C VAL A 246 -7.56 -3.99 -14.70
N ASN A 247 -8.81 -3.56 -14.63
CA ASN A 247 -9.23 -2.23 -15.00
C ASN A 247 -9.37 -1.36 -13.74
N TRP A 248 -8.52 -0.34 -13.62
CA TRP A 248 -8.47 0.53 -12.46
C TRP A 248 -8.86 1.95 -12.83
N LEU A 249 -9.70 2.55 -11.99
CA LEU A 249 -10.17 3.92 -12.12
C LEU A 249 -9.66 4.73 -10.91
N ARG A 250 -9.03 5.85 -11.15
CA ARG A 250 -8.67 6.79 -10.09
C ARG A 250 -9.92 7.28 -9.37
N PHE A 251 -9.88 7.32 -8.05
CA PHE A 251 -11.03 7.66 -7.22
C PHE A 251 -10.80 8.98 -6.48
N GLY A 252 -11.74 9.93 -6.65
CA GLY A 252 -11.64 11.26 -6.07
C GLY A 252 -10.67 12.19 -6.83
N GLU A 253 -10.70 13.47 -6.53
CA GLU A 253 -9.83 14.50 -7.12
C GLU A 253 -8.62 14.82 -6.22
N GLU A 254 -8.79 14.68 -4.91
CA GLU A 254 -7.77 14.96 -3.90
C GLU A 254 -7.19 13.65 -3.33
N PRO A 255 -5.95 13.66 -2.81
CA PRO A 255 -5.39 12.51 -2.12
C PRO A 255 -6.18 12.19 -0.86
N VAL A 256 -6.27 10.91 -0.49
CA VAL A 256 -7.00 10.48 0.72
C VAL A 256 -6.22 10.80 2.00
N LEU A 257 -4.90 10.95 1.91
CA LEU A 257 -4.06 11.39 3.01
C LEU A 257 -2.92 12.29 2.50
N ASN A 258 -2.78 13.49 3.08
CA ASN A 258 -1.83 14.52 2.66
C ASN A 258 -1.38 15.37 3.85
N HIS A 259 -0.07 15.46 4.07
CA HIS A 259 0.53 16.34 5.08
C HIS A 259 1.22 17.57 4.49
N HIS A 260 1.01 17.82 3.19
CA HIS A 260 1.50 18.99 2.44
C HIS A 260 3.03 19.13 2.35
N HIS A 261 3.82 18.28 2.98
CA HIS A 261 5.29 18.28 2.91
C HIS A 261 5.86 16.91 3.28
N GLY A 262 7.08 16.67 2.82
CA GLY A 262 7.75 15.39 3.05
C GLY A 262 7.04 14.20 2.41
N ILE A 263 7.08 13.06 3.04
CA ILE A 263 6.52 11.81 2.55
C ILE A 263 5.37 11.38 3.46
N THR A 264 4.26 11.01 2.86
CA THR A 264 3.16 10.27 3.48
C THR A 264 2.87 9.10 2.56
N GLY A 265 3.15 7.88 3.00
CA GLY A 265 3.11 6.76 2.07
C GLY A 265 3.06 5.38 2.69
N ASP A 266 3.09 4.38 1.82
CA ASP A 266 3.14 2.94 2.11
C ASP A 266 1.97 2.47 2.99
N ALA A 267 0.75 2.82 2.56
CA ALA A 267 -0.47 2.39 3.23
C ALA A 267 -0.56 0.87 3.37
N PHE A 268 -0.92 0.40 4.54
CA PHE A 268 -1.33 -0.97 4.83
C PHE A 268 -2.63 -0.93 5.65
N ILE A 269 -3.64 -1.70 5.24
CA ILE A 269 -4.99 -1.61 5.80
C ILE A 269 -5.32 -2.84 6.64
N GLN A 270 -5.86 -2.61 7.84
CA GLN A 270 -6.49 -3.62 8.68
C GLN A 270 -7.87 -3.12 9.14
N LYS A 271 -8.76 -4.04 9.45
CA LYS A 271 -10.08 -3.71 10.00
C LYS A 271 -10.14 -4.16 11.45
N ILE A 272 -10.31 -3.20 12.35
CA ILE A 272 -10.45 -3.42 13.80
C ILE A 272 -11.90 -3.11 14.16
N ASP A 273 -12.66 -4.14 14.50
CA ASP A 273 -14.12 -4.04 14.74
C ASP A 273 -14.84 -3.39 13.56
N SER A 274 -15.36 -2.16 13.75
CA SER A 274 -16.08 -1.40 12.72
C SER A 274 -15.24 -0.32 12.03
N VAL A 275 -13.93 -0.27 12.30
CA VAL A 275 -13.05 0.81 11.85
C VAL A 275 -11.93 0.22 10.98
N TYR A 276 -11.73 0.80 9.81
CA TYR A 276 -10.54 0.56 8.99
C TYR A 276 -9.37 1.39 9.52
N VAL A 277 -8.23 0.76 9.68
CA VAL A 277 -7.00 1.37 10.15
C VAL A 277 -5.97 1.31 9.03
N MET A 278 -5.55 2.47 8.55
CA MET A 278 -4.44 2.62 7.61
C MET A 278 -3.17 2.85 8.40
N PHE A 279 -2.27 1.88 8.43
CA PHE A 279 -0.89 2.09 8.86
C PHE A 279 -0.13 2.70 7.69
N TYR A 280 0.65 3.74 7.95
CA TYR A 280 1.42 4.44 6.93
C TYR A 280 2.68 5.05 7.55
N PHE A 281 3.63 5.48 6.73
CA PHE A 281 4.79 6.19 7.25
C PHE A 281 4.81 7.66 6.85
N GLY A 282 5.41 8.45 7.73
CA GLY A 282 5.81 9.83 7.47
C GLY A 282 7.33 9.98 7.43
N ALA A 283 7.83 10.86 6.58
CA ALA A 283 9.24 11.23 6.57
C ALA A 283 9.42 12.70 6.18
N PHE A 284 10.48 13.33 6.72
CA PHE A 284 10.85 14.71 6.41
C PHE A 284 9.75 15.75 6.70
N TRP A 285 8.88 15.44 7.64
CA TRP A 285 7.90 16.40 8.14
C TRP A 285 8.58 17.45 9.03
N GLN A 286 7.98 18.64 9.09
CA GLN A 286 8.47 19.69 9.99
C GLN A 286 8.53 19.18 11.43
N ASN A 287 9.66 19.44 12.10
CA ASN A 287 9.91 19.08 13.50
C ASN A 287 9.94 17.56 13.80
N THR A 288 10.00 16.68 12.78
CA THR A 288 10.14 15.25 12.99
C THR A 288 11.38 14.73 12.29
N LYS A 289 12.29 14.13 13.06
CA LYS A 289 13.55 13.57 12.52
C LYS A 289 13.31 12.20 11.90
N GLY A 290 13.89 11.97 10.73
CA GLY A 290 13.91 10.66 10.07
C GLY A 290 12.59 10.30 9.42
N ALA A 291 12.30 8.99 9.42
CA ALA A 291 11.04 8.42 8.97
C ALA A 291 10.46 7.56 10.10
N PHE A 292 9.14 7.54 10.21
CA PHE A 292 8.41 6.96 11.35
C PHE A 292 7.05 6.45 10.89
N ASP A 293 6.48 5.50 11.63
CA ASP A 293 5.19 4.90 11.33
C ASP A 293 4.06 5.48 12.16
N ARG A 294 2.89 5.66 11.52
CA ARG A 294 1.66 6.23 12.09
C ARG A 294 0.44 5.44 11.61
N PHE A 295 -0.74 5.91 11.99
CA PHE A 295 -2.00 5.39 11.47
C PHE A 295 -3.05 6.48 11.30
N ALA A 296 -4.02 6.19 10.44
CA ALA A 296 -5.27 6.92 10.29
C ALA A 296 -6.44 5.94 10.33
N CYS A 297 -7.63 6.39 10.70
CA CYS A 297 -8.83 5.57 10.77
C CYS A 297 -9.93 6.08 9.84
N SER A 298 -10.71 5.14 9.30
CA SER A 298 -11.87 5.41 8.44
C SER A 298 -13.02 4.46 8.74
N THR A 299 -14.25 4.90 8.47
CA THR A 299 -15.46 4.06 8.49
C THR A 299 -16.04 3.81 7.09
N ASP A 300 -15.42 4.41 6.06
CA ASP A 300 -15.93 4.38 4.68
C ASP A 300 -14.85 4.13 3.61
N LEU A 301 -13.59 3.88 4.01
CA LEU A 301 -12.43 3.66 3.13
C LEU A 301 -12.00 4.88 2.30
N VAL A 302 -12.73 5.98 2.36
CA VAL A 302 -12.47 7.19 1.57
C VAL A 302 -11.97 8.33 2.44
N ASN A 303 -12.64 8.54 3.56
CA ASN A 303 -12.36 9.65 4.46
C ASN A 303 -11.57 9.16 5.67
N TRP A 304 -10.33 9.63 5.79
CA TRP A 304 -9.41 9.18 6.82
C TRP A 304 -9.22 10.25 7.90
N THR A 305 -9.31 9.85 9.15
CA THR A 305 -8.99 10.67 10.32
C THR A 305 -7.60 10.31 10.79
N ASP A 306 -6.66 11.26 10.71
CA ASP A 306 -5.28 11.04 11.10
C ASP A 306 -5.11 11.02 12.64
N TRP A 307 -4.21 10.15 13.12
CA TRP A 307 -3.82 10.10 14.52
C TRP A 307 -2.87 11.24 14.87
N ASN A 308 -3.22 12.06 15.87
CA ASN A 308 -2.45 13.23 16.29
C ASN A 308 -1.52 12.97 17.49
N GLY A 309 -1.49 11.74 18.00
CA GLY A 309 -0.64 11.37 19.14
C GLY A 309 0.76 10.90 18.74
N GLU A 310 1.36 10.06 19.58
CA GLU A 310 2.71 9.52 19.39
C GLU A 310 2.80 8.63 18.15
N ASN A 311 3.99 8.59 17.54
CA ASN A 311 4.28 7.66 16.46
C ASN A 311 4.26 6.22 16.97
N LEU A 312 3.81 5.27 16.15
CA LEU A 312 3.81 3.85 16.49
C LEU A 312 5.24 3.30 16.57
N VAL A 313 6.05 3.62 15.57
CA VAL A 313 7.47 3.29 15.51
C VAL A 313 8.24 4.48 14.99
N HIS A 314 9.43 4.73 15.53
CA HIS A 314 10.34 5.81 15.13
C HIS A 314 11.80 5.41 15.37
N PRO A 315 12.78 6.08 14.76
CA PRO A 315 14.20 5.83 15.00
C PRO A 315 14.57 5.94 16.48
N SER A 316 15.13 4.88 17.07
CA SER A 316 15.54 4.88 18.49
C SER A 316 16.64 3.88 18.84
N GLU A 317 17.00 2.98 17.93
CA GLU A 317 18.04 1.97 18.10
C GLU A 317 19.13 2.14 17.03
N ASP A 318 20.31 1.57 17.23
CA ASP A 318 21.42 1.68 16.27
C ASP A 318 21.06 1.18 14.88
N PHE A 319 20.29 0.09 14.79
CA PHE A 319 19.92 -0.52 13.53
C PHE A 319 18.85 0.28 12.73
N ASP A 320 18.11 1.18 13.37
CA ASP A 320 17.11 2.03 12.73
C ASP A 320 17.33 3.53 12.97
N SER A 321 18.55 3.91 13.33
CA SER A 321 18.89 5.25 13.80
C SER A 321 18.59 6.38 12.81
N GLN A 322 18.42 6.07 11.53
CA GLN A 322 18.06 7.01 10.48
C GLN A 322 16.56 6.96 10.13
N TYR A 323 16.03 5.75 9.83
CA TYR A 323 14.64 5.57 9.46
C TYR A 323 14.06 4.28 10.07
N ALA A 324 12.80 4.38 10.53
CA ALA A 324 11.93 3.27 10.92
C ALA A 324 10.59 3.50 10.21
N HIS A 325 10.32 2.80 9.09
CA HIS A 325 9.24 3.16 8.17
C HIS A 325 8.71 1.99 7.35
N LYS A 326 7.64 2.21 6.57
CA LYS A 326 7.00 1.22 5.70
C LYS A 326 6.37 0.09 6.52
N PRO A 327 5.32 0.41 7.28
CA PRO A 327 4.71 -0.50 8.26
C PRO A 327 3.99 -1.67 7.60
N TYR A 328 4.05 -2.82 8.26
CA TYR A 328 3.16 -3.95 8.04
C TYR A 328 2.79 -4.56 9.41
N VAL A 329 1.55 -4.36 9.85
CA VAL A 329 1.15 -4.60 11.25
C VAL A 329 0.09 -5.69 11.32
N ILE A 330 0.39 -6.75 12.06
CA ILE A 330 -0.53 -7.88 12.27
C ILE A 330 -0.67 -8.21 13.75
N LYS A 331 -1.79 -8.83 14.13
CA LYS A 331 -1.99 -9.39 15.48
C LYS A 331 -2.11 -10.91 15.41
N TRP A 332 -1.28 -11.61 16.15
CA TRP A 332 -1.32 -13.07 16.19
C TRP A 332 -1.12 -13.60 17.60
N ASN A 333 -2.01 -14.52 18.02
CA ASN A 333 -1.99 -15.12 19.37
C ASN A 333 -1.88 -14.07 20.50
N GLY A 334 -2.60 -12.95 20.35
CA GLY A 334 -2.62 -11.89 21.36
C GLY A 334 -1.43 -10.91 21.32
N VAL A 335 -0.49 -11.12 20.41
CA VAL A 335 0.69 -10.24 20.22
C VAL A 335 0.54 -9.43 18.93
N VAL A 336 0.80 -8.14 18.98
CA VAL A 336 0.94 -7.29 17.79
C VAL A 336 2.38 -7.33 17.33
N TYR A 337 2.58 -7.58 16.04
CA TYR A 337 3.86 -7.55 15.34
C TYR A 337 3.82 -6.42 14.32
N HIS A 338 4.68 -5.45 14.50
CA HIS A 338 4.84 -4.31 13.60
C HIS A 338 6.16 -4.48 12.85
N PHE A 339 6.09 -5.05 11.65
CA PHE A 339 7.23 -5.14 10.73
C PHE A 339 7.45 -3.80 10.06
N TYR A 340 8.71 -3.43 9.87
CA TYR A 340 9.08 -2.17 9.23
C TYR A 340 10.46 -2.23 8.59
N CYS A 341 10.74 -1.33 7.66
CA CYS A 341 12.07 -1.14 7.12
C CYS A 341 12.90 -0.31 8.10
N ALA A 342 13.99 -0.88 8.57
CA ALA A 342 14.96 -0.26 9.45
C ALA A 342 16.19 0.21 8.66
N VAL A 343 16.59 1.47 8.83
CA VAL A 343 17.76 2.05 8.17
C VAL A 343 18.67 2.71 9.21
N ASN A 344 19.93 2.31 9.23
CA ASN A 344 20.94 2.86 10.12
C ASN A 344 21.72 4.04 9.49
N ASN A 345 22.59 4.65 10.27
CA ASN A 345 23.41 5.80 9.83
C ASN A 345 24.44 5.46 8.73
N LYS A 346 24.70 4.16 8.47
CA LYS A 346 25.52 3.70 7.35
C LYS A 346 24.69 3.45 6.08
N ASN A 347 23.40 3.78 6.11
CA ASN A 347 22.41 3.50 5.06
C ASN A 347 22.20 1.99 4.75
N GLN A 348 22.55 1.12 5.68
CA GLN A 348 22.23 -0.31 5.59
C GLN A 348 20.72 -0.47 5.89
N ARG A 349 20.05 -1.33 5.12
CA ARG A 349 18.60 -1.54 5.20
C ARG A 349 18.27 -3.00 5.45
N GLY A 350 17.34 -3.23 6.37
CA GLY A 350 16.82 -4.54 6.71
C GLY A 350 15.38 -4.42 7.21
N ILE A 351 14.74 -5.56 7.41
CA ILE A 351 13.42 -5.63 8.03
C ILE A 351 13.61 -5.87 9.52
N ALA A 352 12.97 -5.05 10.33
CA ALA A 352 12.88 -5.17 11.77
C ALA A 352 11.45 -5.41 12.22
N VAL A 353 11.26 -5.82 13.46
CA VAL A 353 9.94 -5.96 14.10
C VAL A 353 9.93 -5.33 15.49
N ALA A 354 8.85 -4.60 15.78
CA ALA A 354 8.46 -4.18 17.12
C ALA A 354 7.22 -4.96 17.55
N THR A 355 7.04 -5.18 18.85
CA THR A 355 5.98 -6.03 19.39
C THR A 355 5.25 -5.40 20.56
N SER A 356 3.97 -5.80 20.78
CA SER A 356 3.17 -5.31 21.91
C SER A 356 3.56 -5.90 23.26
N VAL A 357 4.30 -7.01 23.26
CA VAL A 357 4.88 -7.64 24.45
C VAL A 357 6.37 -7.84 24.29
N ASP A 358 7.12 -7.87 25.38
CA ASP A 358 8.56 -8.09 25.33
C ASP A 358 8.87 -9.55 24.95
N LEU A 359 9.38 -9.76 23.73
CA LEU A 359 9.83 -11.06 23.22
C LEU A 359 11.38 -11.18 23.25
N GLY A 360 12.05 -10.28 23.96
CA GLY A 360 13.51 -10.19 24.00
C GLY A 360 14.09 -9.39 22.84
N LYS A 361 15.31 -9.74 22.42
CA LYS A 361 16.05 -9.01 21.39
C LYS A 361 16.60 -9.94 20.31
N SER A 362 16.48 -9.55 19.07
CA SER A 362 17.09 -10.23 17.94
C SER A 362 18.61 -10.29 18.06
N LYS A 363 19.18 -11.40 17.58
CA LYS A 363 20.65 -11.57 17.42
C LYS A 363 21.14 -11.17 16.03
N ILE A 364 20.22 -10.91 15.09
CA ILE A 364 20.56 -10.50 13.72
C ILE A 364 21.14 -9.09 13.75
N ARG A 365 22.21 -8.89 12.99
CA ARG A 365 22.89 -7.59 12.80
C ARG A 365 23.17 -7.37 11.34
N PHE A 366 23.30 -6.14 10.92
CA PHE A 366 23.89 -5.82 9.61
C PHE A 366 25.31 -6.38 9.55
N LYS A 367 25.71 -6.80 8.37
CA LYS A 367 27.11 -7.21 8.12
C LYS A 367 27.99 -5.95 8.14
N GLU A 368 29.19 -6.09 8.71
CA GLU A 368 30.19 -5.02 8.74
C GLU A 368 30.90 -4.87 7.39
#